data_8561fc5df93bc5e1cc47c9cb4a188594
#
_entry.id   8561fc5df93bc5e1cc47c9cb4a188594
#
_cell.length_a   1.000
_cell.length_b   1.000
_cell.length_c   1.000
_cell.angle_alpha   90.00
_cell.angle_beta   90.00
_cell.angle_gamma   90.00
#
_symmetry.space_group_name_H-M   'P 1'
#
loop_
_entity.id
_entity.type
_entity.pdbx_description
1 polymer ?
#
loop_
_entity_poly.entity_id
_entity_poly.type
_entity_poly.pdbx_seq_one_letter_code
_entity_poly.pdbx_strand_id
1 'polypeptide(L)'
;RTLVFKPEKGFERNTSYQVKADLSEWFEAQGKDKWFAFGFTTLPLALRGNLESMDINKKNENGYDLTAVLFTPDKESPETVESLVDFSEKLDATWQHSPDGKKHEVTLFNVSAGMEGERTLKLSVSSNKLGVEKADVVTVSVPDQNDFSVYDVTYVSEPERYVEVAFTKLLDVGQDMRGLAF
;
A
#
# COMPACT_ATOMS: atom_id res chain seq x y z
N ARG A 1 -1.45 12.70 35.43
CA ARG A 1 -2.58 13.46 34.88
C ARG A 1 -2.17 13.91 33.46
N THR A 2 -3.07 13.81 32.50
CA THR A 2 -2.82 14.12 31.09
C THR A 2 -3.78 15.21 30.64
N LEU A 3 -3.27 16.21 29.94
CA LEU A 3 -4.08 17.21 29.22
C LEU A 3 -4.15 16.80 27.76
N VAL A 4 -5.36 16.69 27.22
CA VAL A 4 -5.59 16.34 25.82
C VAL A 4 -6.22 17.56 25.12
N PHE A 5 -5.55 18.05 24.11
CA PHE A 5 -6.09 19.06 23.22
C PHE A 5 -6.69 18.39 21.98
N LYS A 6 -7.95 18.66 21.71
CA LYS A 6 -8.65 18.17 20.52
C LYS A 6 -9.21 19.37 19.76
N PRO A 7 -8.67 19.71 18.58
CA PRO A 7 -9.17 20.82 17.79
C PRO A 7 -10.56 20.53 17.23
N GLU A 8 -11.37 21.54 17.03
CA GLU A 8 -12.69 21.43 16.40
C GLU A 8 -12.61 20.96 14.95
N LYS A 9 -11.61 21.47 14.23
CA LYS A 9 -11.22 20.99 12.89
C LYS A 9 -9.96 20.17 13.01
N GLY A 10 -9.87 19.08 12.27
CA GLY A 10 -8.66 18.28 12.20
C GLY A 10 -7.44 19.13 11.81
N PHE A 11 -6.25 18.68 12.20
CA PHE A 11 -5.01 19.30 11.74
C PHE A 11 -4.82 19.08 10.24
N GLU A 12 -4.40 20.14 9.54
CA GLU A 12 -3.96 20.03 8.15
C GLU A 12 -2.62 19.30 8.07
N ARG A 13 -2.37 18.60 6.96
CA ARG A 13 -1.15 17.83 6.76
C ARG A 13 0.02 18.71 6.40
N ASN A 14 1.23 18.20 6.65
CA ASN A 14 2.49 18.89 6.34
C ASN A 14 2.48 20.35 6.82
N THR A 15 1.84 20.59 7.96
CA THR A 15 1.60 21.93 8.50
C THR A 15 2.22 22.05 9.87
N SER A 16 2.97 23.14 10.09
CA SER A 16 3.56 23.44 11.38
C SER A 16 2.58 24.22 12.26
N TYR A 17 2.39 23.74 13.47
CA TYR A 17 1.51 24.33 14.48
C TYR A 17 2.32 24.80 15.67
N GLN A 18 1.91 25.94 16.22
CA GLN A 18 2.39 26.45 17.50
C GLN A 18 1.22 26.39 18.50
N VAL A 19 1.43 25.66 19.58
CA VAL A 19 0.45 25.54 20.65
C VAL A 19 0.94 26.41 21.84
N LYS A 20 0.03 27.20 22.37
CA LYS A 20 0.27 28.03 23.58
C LYS A 20 -0.89 27.82 24.54
N ALA A 21 -0.61 27.26 25.70
CA ALA A 21 -1.59 27.03 26.75
C ALA A 21 -1.36 27.98 27.93
N ASP A 22 -2.43 28.61 28.41
CA ASP A 22 -2.43 29.37 29.65
C ASP A 22 -2.67 28.40 30.82
N LEU A 23 -1.69 28.27 31.67
CA LEU A 23 -1.73 27.37 32.82
C LEU A 23 -2.27 28.05 34.10
N SER A 24 -2.58 29.35 34.06
CA SER A 24 -2.97 30.12 35.25
C SER A 24 -4.26 29.65 35.90
N GLU A 25 -5.15 28.98 35.12
CA GLU A 25 -6.39 28.40 35.67
C GLU A 25 -6.15 27.08 36.41
N TRP A 26 -5.01 26.41 36.20
CA TRP A 26 -4.72 25.07 36.74
C TRP A 26 -3.62 25.08 37.80
N PHE A 27 -2.81 26.15 37.81
CA PHE A 27 -1.70 26.30 38.72
C PHE A 27 -1.62 27.79 39.12
N GLU A 28 -1.15 28.07 40.33
CA GLU A 28 -0.80 29.44 40.78
C GLU A 28 0.47 29.95 40.08
N ALA A 29 0.50 29.84 38.77
CA ALA A 29 1.61 30.27 37.94
C ALA A 29 1.51 31.75 37.63
N GLN A 30 2.60 32.50 37.82
CA GLN A 30 2.68 33.93 37.57
C GLN A 30 3.79 34.28 36.56
N GLY A 31 3.61 35.42 35.87
CA GLY A 31 4.64 35.89 34.94
C GLY A 31 4.84 35.02 33.72
N LYS A 32 6.09 34.64 33.42
CA LYS A 32 6.45 33.84 32.27
C LYS A 32 6.02 32.38 32.41
N ASP A 33 5.91 31.87 33.62
CA ASP A 33 5.65 30.47 33.93
C ASP A 33 4.17 30.06 33.73
N LYS A 34 3.31 31.04 33.51
CA LYS A 34 1.89 30.78 33.23
C LYS A 34 1.64 30.23 31.81
N TRP A 35 2.62 30.32 30.93
CA TRP A 35 2.50 29.89 29.55
C TRP A 35 3.33 28.66 29.30
N PHE A 36 2.70 27.65 28.74
CA PHE A 36 3.37 26.52 28.14
C PHE A 36 3.23 26.65 26.62
N ALA A 37 4.32 26.52 25.90
CA ALA A 37 4.31 26.61 24.45
C ALA A 37 5.19 25.53 23.84
N PHE A 38 4.72 24.92 22.77
CA PHE A 38 5.47 23.95 21.95
C PHE A 38 5.03 24.02 20.50
N GLY A 39 5.90 23.57 19.62
CA GLY A 39 5.57 23.42 18.20
C GLY A 39 5.63 21.97 17.77
N PHE A 40 4.83 21.62 16.79
CA PHE A 40 4.92 20.34 16.09
C PHE A 40 4.53 20.53 14.62
N THR A 41 4.95 19.60 13.78
CA THR A 41 4.56 19.55 12.36
C THR A 41 3.83 18.25 12.12
N THR A 42 2.68 18.33 11.46
CA THR A 42 1.93 17.15 11.05
C THR A 42 2.65 16.44 9.90
N LEU A 43 2.51 15.15 9.83
CA LEU A 43 3.12 14.35 8.78
C LEU A 43 2.51 14.67 7.40
N PRO A 44 3.32 14.66 6.34
CA PRO A 44 2.79 14.66 4.98
C PRO A 44 2.03 13.37 4.71
N LEU A 45 1.13 13.40 3.74
CA LEU A 45 0.58 12.17 3.20
C LEU A 45 1.69 11.42 2.48
N ALA A 46 1.89 10.18 2.83
CA ALA A 46 2.82 9.29 2.17
C ALA A 46 2.11 7.96 1.92
N LEU A 47 2.34 7.37 0.76
CA LEU A 47 1.92 6.01 0.43
C LEU A 47 3.17 5.16 0.23
N ARG A 48 3.18 4.00 0.85
CA ARG A 48 4.18 2.96 0.62
C ARG A 48 3.44 1.69 0.27
N GLY A 49 3.97 0.92 -0.66
CA GLY A 49 3.30 -0.29 -1.08
C GLY A 49 4.27 -1.37 -1.56
N ASN A 50 3.73 -2.55 -1.65
CA ASN A 50 4.38 -3.72 -2.23
C ASN A 50 3.33 -4.58 -2.96
N LEU A 51 3.80 -5.38 -3.90
CA LEU A 51 3.02 -6.46 -4.46
C LEU A 51 2.86 -7.54 -3.39
N GLU A 52 1.64 -8.02 -3.16
CA GLU A 52 1.33 -9.12 -2.24
C GLU A 52 1.19 -10.44 -2.98
N SER A 53 0.48 -10.44 -4.12
CA SER A 53 0.36 -11.62 -4.98
C SER A 53 0.28 -11.27 -6.46
N MET A 54 0.65 -12.25 -7.29
CA MET A 54 0.45 -12.27 -8.73
C MET A 54 -0.07 -13.65 -9.11
N ASP A 55 -1.35 -13.73 -9.45
CA ASP A 55 -2.04 -14.99 -9.75
C ASP A 55 -2.40 -15.04 -11.23
N ILE A 56 -2.34 -16.20 -11.86
CA ILE A 56 -2.81 -16.37 -13.23
C ILE A 56 -4.31 -16.14 -13.28
N ASN A 57 -4.77 -15.29 -14.20
CA ASN A 57 -6.19 -14.99 -14.32
C ASN A 57 -6.95 -16.24 -14.79
N LYS A 58 -8.01 -16.62 -14.08
CA LYS A 58 -8.80 -17.84 -14.33
C LYS A 58 -9.52 -17.86 -15.69
N LYS A 59 -9.71 -16.70 -16.31
CA LYS A 59 -10.41 -16.57 -17.60
C LYS A 59 -9.46 -16.29 -18.76
N ASN A 60 -8.22 -15.92 -18.48
CA ASN A 60 -7.21 -15.57 -19.47
C ASN A 60 -5.83 -16.02 -18.99
N GLU A 61 -5.34 -17.14 -19.49
CA GLU A 61 -4.04 -17.71 -19.12
C GLU A 61 -2.83 -16.81 -19.48
N ASN A 62 -3.03 -15.80 -20.32
CA ASN A 62 -2.04 -14.78 -20.67
C ASN A 62 -2.25 -13.48 -19.90
N GLY A 63 -2.99 -13.53 -18.80
CA GLY A 63 -3.24 -12.41 -17.90
C GLY A 63 -3.02 -12.82 -16.46
N TYR A 64 -2.77 -11.81 -15.64
CA TYR A 64 -2.56 -11.97 -14.20
C TYR A 64 -3.55 -11.12 -13.41
N ASP A 65 -3.95 -11.62 -12.26
CA ASP A 65 -4.61 -10.82 -11.22
C ASP A 65 -3.52 -10.44 -10.19
N LEU A 66 -3.33 -9.13 -10.00
CA LEU A 66 -2.28 -8.60 -9.14
C LEU A 66 -2.91 -7.97 -7.89
N THR A 67 -2.46 -8.38 -6.73
CA THR A 67 -2.86 -7.74 -5.47
C THR A 67 -1.70 -6.95 -4.90
N ALA A 68 -1.89 -5.64 -4.74
CA ALA A 68 -0.95 -4.75 -4.09
C ALA A 68 -1.50 -4.22 -2.78
N VAL A 69 -0.63 -4.09 -1.80
CA VAL A 69 -0.97 -3.51 -0.49
C VAL A 69 -0.28 -2.17 -0.34
N LEU A 70 -1.07 -1.17 0.03
CA LEU A 70 -0.60 0.19 0.27
C LEU A 70 -0.80 0.56 1.74
N PHE A 71 0.14 1.29 2.30
CA PHE A 71 0.12 1.74 3.68
C PHE A 71 0.21 3.26 3.76
N THR A 72 -0.58 3.83 4.65
CA THR A 72 -0.54 5.25 5.02
C THR A 72 -0.07 5.41 6.48
N PRO A 73 0.69 6.47 6.82
CA PRO A 73 1.15 6.70 8.19
C PRO A 73 0.00 7.01 9.15
N ASP A 74 -1.04 7.67 8.64
CA ASP A 74 -2.24 8.03 9.38
C ASP A 74 -3.49 7.46 8.70
N LYS A 75 -4.61 7.53 9.43
CA LYS A 75 -5.92 7.14 8.91
C LYS A 75 -6.31 7.99 7.71
N GLU A 76 -6.61 7.33 6.60
CA GLU A 76 -7.11 7.93 5.37
C GLU A 76 -8.48 7.39 5.00
N SER A 77 -9.27 8.23 4.32
CA SER A 77 -10.52 7.75 3.74
C SER A 77 -10.26 6.92 2.47
N PRO A 78 -11.09 5.89 2.20
CA PRO A 78 -11.05 5.14 0.95
C PRO A 78 -10.95 6.05 -0.29
N GLU A 79 -11.85 7.02 -0.40
CA GLU A 79 -11.94 7.93 -1.54
C GLU A 79 -10.66 8.75 -1.73
N THR A 80 -10.00 9.12 -0.63
CA THR A 80 -8.72 9.83 -0.69
C THR A 80 -7.66 8.97 -1.33
N VAL A 81 -7.49 7.73 -0.84
CA VAL A 81 -6.46 6.81 -1.34
C VAL A 81 -6.71 6.42 -2.79
N GLU A 82 -7.94 6.00 -3.12
CA GLU A 82 -8.31 5.62 -4.48
C GLU A 82 -8.10 6.75 -5.48
N SER A 83 -8.39 8.00 -5.08
CA SER A 83 -8.21 9.17 -5.95
C SER A 83 -6.76 9.57 -6.18
N LEU A 84 -5.85 9.10 -5.33
CA LEU A 84 -4.41 9.44 -5.40
C LEU A 84 -3.61 8.46 -6.23
N VAL A 85 -4.07 7.22 -6.36
CA VAL A 85 -3.33 6.16 -7.03
C VAL A 85 -3.68 6.16 -8.51
N ASP A 86 -2.67 6.31 -9.34
CA ASP A 86 -2.75 6.19 -10.78
C ASP A 86 -2.07 4.89 -11.23
N PHE A 87 -2.70 4.17 -12.13
CA PHE A 87 -2.14 3.00 -12.80
C PHE A 87 -1.51 3.42 -14.12
N SER A 88 -0.40 2.80 -14.50
CA SER A 88 0.28 3.09 -15.77
C SER A 88 -0.55 2.74 -17.01
N GLU A 89 -1.63 1.98 -16.82
CA GLU A 89 -2.60 1.63 -17.86
C GLU A 89 -4.02 1.55 -17.28
N LYS A 90 -5.03 1.54 -18.14
CA LYS A 90 -6.41 1.40 -17.70
C LYS A 90 -6.71 -0.06 -17.36
N LEU A 91 -6.98 -0.34 -16.10
CA LEU A 91 -7.25 -1.67 -15.55
C LEU A 91 -8.56 -1.66 -14.76
N ASP A 92 -9.21 -2.82 -14.72
CA ASP A 92 -10.28 -3.07 -13.75
C ASP A 92 -9.65 -3.32 -12.39
N ALA A 93 -10.11 -2.58 -11.40
CA ALA A 93 -9.58 -2.65 -10.04
C ALA A 93 -10.68 -2.74 -8.99
N THR A 94 -10.41 -3.48 -7.91
CA THR A 94 -11.23 -3.47 -6.70
C THR A 94 -10.39 -3.12 -5.49
N TRP A 95 -11.00 -2.39 -4.55
CA TRP A 95 -10.33 -1.93 -3.36
C TRP A 95 -10.92 -2.56 -2.10
N GLN A 96 -10.06 -2.82 -1.13
CA GLN A 96 -10.43 -3.17 0.24
C GLN A 96 -9.61 -2.31 1.20
N HIS A 97 -10.28 -1.80 2.25
CA HIS A 97 -9.65 -0.91 3.21
C HIS A 97 -9.81 -1.45 4.61
N SER A 98 -8.73 -1.41 5.38
CA SER A 98 -8.79 -1.80 6.79
C SER A 98 -9.64 -0.81 7.60
N PRO A 99 -10.29 -1.27 8.67
CA PRO A 99 -11.14 -0.41 9.51
C PRO A 99 -10.40 0.76 10.16
N ASP A 100 -9.09 0.62 10.38
CA ASP A 100 -8.23 1.68 10.91
C ASP A 100 -7.83 2.71 9.84
N GLY A 101 -8.12 2.44 8.56
CA GLY A 101 -7.85 3.32 7.44
C GLY A 101 -6.36 3.51 7.13
N LYS A 102 -5.51 2.53 7.48
CA LYS A 102 -4.05 2.59 7.28
C LYS A 102 -3.51 1.56 6.31
N LYS A 103 -4.23 0.45 6.10
CA LYS A 103 -3.91 -0.56 5.09
C LYS A 103 -4.98 -0.52 4.01
N HIS A 104 -4.55 -0.46 2.77
CA HIS A 104 -5.41 -0.40 1.59
C HIS A 104 -4.91 -1.43 0.59
N GLU A 105 -5.78 -2.31 0.18
CA GLU A 105 -5.48 -3.39 -0.75
C GLU A 105 -6.17 -3.11 -2.07
N VAL A 106 -5.46 -3.26 -3.18
CA VAL A 106 -6.01 -3.12 -4.52
C VAL A 106 -5.71 -4.37 -5.32
N THR A 107 -6.76 -4.97 -5.87
CA THR A 107 -6.64 -6.07 -6.83
C THR A 107 -6.91 -5.56 -8.23
N LEU A 108 -5.94 -5.73 -9.11
CA LEU A 108 -5.99 -5.40 -10.54
C LEU A 108 -6.27 -6.68 -11.31
N PHE A 109 -7.30 -6.68 -12.14
CA PHE A 109 -7.72 -7.88 -12.84
C PHE A 109 -7.25 -7.90 -14.28
N ASN A 110 -6.90 -9.11 -14.73
CA ASN A 110 -6.57 -9.40 -16.12
C ASN A 110 -5.47 -8.50 -16.71
N VAL A 111 -4.44 -8.26 -15.91
CA VAL A 111 -3.23 -7.55 -16.35
C VAL A 111 -2.54 -8.40 -17.40
N SER A 112 -2.44 -7.93 -18.63
CA SER A 112 -1.86 -8.70 -19.74
C SER A 112 -0.40 -9.01 -19.51
N ALA A 113 0.01 -10.23 -19.84
CA ALA A 113 1.44 -10.61 -19.89
C ALA A 113 2.22 -9.75 -20.90
N GLY A 114 3.54 -9.76 -20.79
CA GLY A 114 4.41 -9.20 -21.83
C GLY A 114 4.29 -9.96 -23.14
N MET A 115 4.47 -9.30 -24.28
CA MET A 115 4.39 -9.93 -25.61
C MET A 115 5.77 -10.24 -26.21
N GLU A 116 6.76 -9.42 -25.90
CA GLU A 116 8.13 -9.51 -26.42
C GLU A 116 9.14 -9.33 -25.27
N GLY A 117 8.92 -10.01 -24.17
CA GLY A 117 9.69 -9.91 -22.93
C GLY A 117 8.86 -9.42 -21.76
N GLU A 118 9.48 -9.36 -20.59
CA GLU A 118 8.86 -8.78 -19.39
C GLU A 118 8.43 -7.34 -19.62
N ARG A 119 7.31 -6.96 -19.00
CA ARG A 119 6.88 -5.57 -18.99
C ARG A 119 6.70 -5.05 -17.56
N THR A 120 6.77 -3.76 -17.40
CA THR A 120 6.64 -3.12 -16.10
C THR A 120 5.28 -2.46 -15.95
N LEU A 121 4.54 -2.84 -14.91
CA LEU A 121 3.36 -2.15 -14.43
C LEU A 121 3.72 -1.29 -13.23
N LYS A 122 3.21 -0.06 -13.17
CA LYS A 122 3.45 0.86 -12.08
C LYS A 122 2.15 1.37 -11.47
N LEU A 123 2.13 1.38 -10.14
CA LEU A 123 1.18 2.13 -9.34
C LEU A 123 1.92 3.37 -8.84
N SER A 124 1.45 4.54 -9.22
CA SER A 124 2.08 5.82 -8.88
C SER A 124 1.11 6.68 -8.09
N VAL A 125 1.63 7.52 -7.22
CA VAL A 125 0.84 8.55 -6.56
C VAL A 125 0.83 9.80 -7.43
N SER A 126 -0.36 10.35 -7.69
CA SER A 126 -0.50 11.61 -8.40
C SER A 126 -0.20 12.79 -7.47
N SER A 127 0.83 13.58 -7.81
CA SER A 127 1.31 14.70 -7.00
C SER A 127 0.35 15.89 -6.90
N ASN A 128 -0.61 16.00 -7.81
CA ASN A 128 -1.36 17.26 -8.01
C ASN A 128 -2.52 17.47 -7.03
N LYS A 129 -2.93 16.45 -6.27
CA LYS A 129 -4.18 16.53 -5.50
C LYS A 129 -4.02 16.90 -4.03
N LEU A 130 -2.87 16.63 -3.38
CA LEU A 130 -2.71 16.88 -1.94
C LEU A 130 -1.28 17.31 -1.55
N GLY A 131 -0.51 17.92 -2.45
CA GLY A 131 0.86 18.33 -2.15
C GLY A 131 1.83 17.16 -1.98
N VAL A 132 1.49 15.99 -2.52
CA VAL A 132 2.33 14.79 -2.51
C VAL A 132 3.24 14.82 -3.74
N GLU A 133 4.53 14.57 -3.57
CA GLU A 133 5.43 14.41 -4.71
C GLU A 133 5.05 13.16 -5.51
N LYS A 134 5.08 13.26 -6.84
CA LYS A 134 4.85 12.11 -7.71
C LYS A 134 5.91 11.05 -7.44
N ALA A 135 5.47 9.85 -7.07
CA ALA A 135 6.34 8.72 -6.80
C ALA A 135 5.70 7.42 -7.27
N ASP A 136 6.52 6.51 -7.78
CA ASP A 136 6.11 5.13 -7.99
C ASP A 136 6.04 4.45 -6.62
N VAL A 137 4.87 3.92 -6.28
CA VAL A 137 4.61 3.30 -4.97
C VAL A 137 4.82 1.79 -5.04
N VAL A 138 4.39 1.18 -6.15
CA VAL A 138 4.60 -0.24 -6.46
C VAL A 138 5.04 -0.36 -7.90
N THR A 139 6.08 -1.13 -8.14
CA THR A 139 6.56 -1.48 -9.48
C THR A 139 6.56 -2.99 -9.59
N VAL A 140 5.87 -3.52 -10.60
CA VAL A 140 5.70 -4.95 -10.82
C VAL A 140 6.31 -5.32 -12.16
N SER A 141 7.18 -6.34 -12.17
CA SER A 141 7.60 -6.99 -13.41
C SER A 141 6.55 -8.03 -13.78
N VAL A 142 5.87 -7.83 -14.91
CA VAL A 142 4.87 -8.76 -15.43
C VAL A 142 5.54 -9.67 -16.46
N PRO A 143 5.53 -11.00 -16.29
CA PRO A 143 6.24 -11.93 -17.14
C PRO A 143 5.77 -11.90 -18.61
N ASP A 144 6.65 -12.35 -19.49
CA ASP A 144 6.30 -12.61 -20.90
C ASP A 144 5.29 -13.77 -21.00
N GLN A 145 4.35 -13.66 -21.94
CA GLN A 145 3.35 -14.70 -22.17
C GLN A 145 3.93 -16.05 -22.57
N ASN A 146 5.18 -16.11 -23.07
CA ASN A 146 5.85 -17.32 -23.49
C ASN A 146 6.84 -17.84 -22.45
N ASP A 147 7.10 -17.08 -21.38
CA ASP A 147 8.02 -17.47 -20.32
C ASP A 147 7.36 -18.45 -19.33
N PHE A 148 8.04 -19.57 -19.08
CA PHE A 148 7.69 -20.50 -18.02
C PHE A 148 8.80 -20.50 -16.97
N SER A 149 8.55 -19.82 -15.88
CA SER A 149 9.54 -19.65 -14.82
C SER A 149 8.86 -19.64 -13.44
N VAL A 150 9.68 -19.79 -12.41
CA VAL A 150 9.26 -19.58 -11.03
C VAL A 150 9.32 -18.09 -10.75
N TYR A 151 8.22 -17.50 -10.27
CA TYR A 151 8.19 -16.10 -9.90
C TYR A 151 8.12 -15.86 -8.39
N ASP A 152 7.68 -16.86 -7.61
CA ASP A 152 7.67 -16.77 -6.15
C ASP A 152 7.93 -18.13 -5.50
N VAL A 153 8.57 -18.08 -4.32
CA VAL A 153 8.82 -19.25 -3.47
C VAL A 153 8.55 -18.87 -2.02
N THR A 154 7.48 -19.40 -1.45
CA THR A 154 7.05 -19.10 -0.09
C THR A 154 7.17 -20.31 0.81
N TYR A 155 7.78 -20.15 1.99
CA TYR A 155 7.76 -21.17 3.04
C TYR A 155 6.55 -20.99 3.94
N VAL A 156 5.69 -21.99 4.02
CA VAL A 156 4.53 -22.05 4.91
C VAL A 156 4.87 -22.93 6.10
N SER A 157 4.69 -22.40 7.33
CA SER A 157 5.05 -23.07 8.58
C SER A 157 3.87 -23.65 9.36
N GLU A 158 2.65 -23.20 9.09
CA GLU A 158 1.42 -23.61 9.79
C GLU A 158 0.24 -23.68 8.80
N PRO A 159 -0.70 -24.65 8.97
CA PRO A 159 -0.73 -25.77 9.94
C PRO A 159 0.24 -26.89 9.58
N GLU A 160 0.72 -26.96 8.36
CA GLU A 160 1.71 -27.91 7.86
C GLU A 160 2.91 -27.15 7.27
N ARG A 161 4.06 -27.82 7.31
CA ARG A 161 5.30 -27.21 6.77
C ARG A 161 5.49 -27.65 5.33
N TYR A 162 5.46 -26.66 4.41
CA TYR A 162 5.75 -26.92 3.00
C TYR A 162 6.37 -25.69 2.34
N VAL A 163 6.88 -25.89 1.15
CA VAL A 163 7.32 -24.82 0.26
C VAL A 163 6.31 -24.71 -0.87
N GLU A 164 5.73 -23.54 -1.02
CA GLU A 164 4.88 -23.19 -2.15
C GLU A 164 5.75 -22.56 -3.23
N VAL A 165 5.63 -23.06 -4.46
CA VAL A 165 6.35 -22.54 -5.61
C VAL A 165 5.34 -22.09 -6.64
N ALA A 166 5.34 -20.80 -6.93
CA ALA A 166 4.43 -20.19 -7.89
C ALA A 166 5.13 -20.02 -9.26
N PHE A 167 4.41 -20.41 -10.32
CA PHE A 167 4.91 -20.38 -11.69
C PHE A 167 4.17 -19.35 -12.52
N THR A 168 4.84 -18.82 -13.53
CA THR A 168 4.27 -17.84 -14.47
C THR A 168 3.19 -18.44 -15.38
N LYS A 169 3.02 -19.76 -15.41
CA LYS A 169 1.97 -20.47 -16.16
C LYS A 169 1.37 -21.60 -15.36
N LEU A 170 0.17 -22.01 -15.77
CA LEU A 170 -0.51 -23.16 -15.19
C LEU A 170 0.31 -24.45 -15.39
N LEU A 171 0.41 -25.24 -14.35
CA LEU A 171 0.96 -26.58 -14.42
C LEU A 171 -0.08 -27.56 -14.94
N ASP A 172 0.35 -28.55 -15.72
CA ASP A 172 -0.49 -29.67 -16.06
C ASP A 172 -0.72 -30.54 -14.82
N VAL A 173 -1.95 -30.55 -14.31
CA VAL A 173 -2.33 -31.34 -13.12
C VAL A 173 -2.18 -32.84 -13.30
N GLY A 174 -2.06 -33.32 -14.53
CA GLY A 174 -1.81 -34.72 -14.86
C GLY A 174 -0.35 -35.11 -14.85
N GLN A 175 0.55 -34.18 -14.76
CA GLN A 175 2.00 -34.43 -14.79
C GLN A 175 2.47 -35.10 -13.49
N ASP A 176 3.25 -36.17 -13.64
CA ASP A 176 3.93 -36.78 -12.50
C ASP A 176 5.11 -35.92 -12.03
N MET A 177 4.96 -35.31 -10.88
CA MET A 177 5.96 -34.41 -10.28
C MET A 177 7.01 -35.13 -9.43
N ARG A 178 6.92 -36.46 -9.27
CA ARG A 178 7.88 -37.23 -8.46
C ARG A 178 9.27 -37.17 -9.06
N GLY A 179 10.25 -36.80 -8.24
CA GLY A 179 11.65 -36.66 -8.65
C GLY A 179 12.00 -35.34 -9.35
N LEU A 180 11.06 -34.38 -9.41
CA LEU A 180 11.36 -33.03 -9.91
C LEU A 180 11.83 -32.05 -8.79
N ALA A 181 11.59 -32.40 -7.53
CA ALA A 181 12.10 -31.68 -6.37
C ALA A 181 12.86 -32.67 -5.45
N PHE A 182 14.02 -32.25 -4.94
CA PHE A 182 14.90 -33.03 -4.06
C PHE A 182 15.19 -32.30 -2.77
#